data_c6b6cbd76e209934e8058f52be4cc521
#
_entry.id   c6b6cbd76e209934e8058f52be4cc521
#
_cell.length_a   1.000
_cell.length_b   1.000
_cell.length_c   1.000
_cell.angle_alpha   90.00
_cell.angle_beta   90.00
_cell.angle_gamma   90.00
#
_symmetry.space_group_name_H-M   'P 1'
#
loop_
_entity.id
_entity.type
_entity.pdbx_description
1 polymer ?
#
loop_
_entity_poly.entity_id
_entity_poly.type
_entity_poly.pdbx_seq_one_letter_code
_entity_poly.pdbx_strand_id
1 'polypeptide(L)'
;MDRKKIKKLECDVIIVGSGGSGSSAAQAVAESGLNVIVISKDPLASSDTKICEGVMTVREAGEENDSEEELANNIKLAGGDLPDKKITEAFAKDSKAAYNRLREHGLRPSINKKRNTPKTLAIAMGGHNRSRSVGHKNSGLSFGHVNWDTIIKFKNIEYFEDCWFLDVVKDTSNSKIIGGIAYDASNGRLLSI
;
A
#
# COMPACT_ATOMS: atom_id res chain seq x y z
N MET A 1 -32.97 -4.31 16.02
CA MET A 1 -31.67 -3.61 15.97
C MET A 1 -31.91 -2.15 16.30
N ASP A 2 -31.29 -1.64 17.34
CA ASP A 2 -31.50 -0.24 17.78
C ASP A 2 -30.86 0.70 16.74
N ARG A 3 -31.68 1.52 16.08
CA ARG A 3 -31.22 2.50 15.06
C ARG A 3 -30.24 3.54 15.61
N LYS A 4 -30.16 3.71 16.93
CA LYS A 4 -29.17 4.57 17.62
C LYS A 4 -27.73 4.03 17.53
N LYS A 5 -27.54 2.79 17.07
CA LYS A 5 -26.22 2.17 16.90
C LYS A 5 -25.70 2.22 15.46
N ILE A 6 -26.23 3.07 14.60
CA ILE A 6 -25.73 3.25 13.23
C ILE A 6 -25.19 4.68 13.11
N LYS A 7 -23.89 4.79 12.85
CA LYS A 7 -23.23 6.07 12.47
C LYS A 7 -23.26 6.19 10.94
N LYS A 8 -23.83 7.28 10.45
CA LYS A 8 -23.76 7.60 9.01
C LYS A 8 -22.53 8.46 8.75
N LEU A 9 -21.84 8.16 7.67
CA LEU A 9 -20.63 8.83 7.19
C LEU A 9 -20.77 9.09 5.70
N GLU A 10 -20.06 10.10 5.21
CA GLU A 10 -19.99 10.44 3.80
C GLU A 10 -18.53 10.64 3.38
N CYS A 11 -18.17 10.12 2.22
CA CYS A 11 -16.87 10.34 1.60
C CYS A 11 -16.96 10.12 0.09
N ASP A 12 -15.91 10.49 -0.62
CA ASP A 12 -15.81 10.25 -2.07
C ASP A 12 -15.28 8.82 -2.35
N VAL A 13 -14.39 8.32 -1.48
CA VAL A 13 -13.77 7.00 -1.65
C VAL A 13 -13.64 6.27 -0.31
N ILE A 14 -14.07 5.01 -0.29
CA ILE A 14 -13.82 4.07 0.81
C ILE A 14 -12.61 3.20 0.45
N ILE A 15 -11.64 3.12 1.36
CA ILE A 15 -10.47 2.25 1.22
C ILE A 15 -10.51 1.20 2.33
N VAL A 16 -10.44 -0.06 1.93
CA VAL A 16 -10.46 -1.20 2.85
C VAL A 16 -9.05 -1.76 2.98
N GLY A 17 -8.49 -1.62 4.18
CA GLY A 17 -7.13 -2.01 4.53
C GLY A 17 -6.16 -0.84 4.60
N SER A 18 -5.24 -0.89 5.57
CA SER A 18 -4.22 0.14 5.84
C SER A 18 -2.79 -0.33 5.58
N GLY A 19 -2.62 -1.41 4.80
CA GLY A 19 -1.32 -1.88 4.33
C GLY A 19 -0.73 -0.99 3.23
N GLY A 20 0.37 -1.42 2.62
CA GLY A 20 1.08 -0.65 1.59
C GLY A 20 0.19 -0.18 0.44
N SER A 21 -0.68 -1.05 -0.08
CA SER A 21 -1.60 -0.70 -1.17
C SER A 21 -2.68 0.28 -0.73
N GLY A 22 -3.33 0.03 0.43
CA GLY A 22 -4.38 0.90 0.94
C GLY A 22 -3.87 2.28 1.32
N SER A 23 -2.72 2.37 1.98
CA SER A 23 -2.08 3.64 2.32
C SER A 23 -1.71 4.46 1.08
N SER A 24 -1.16 3.80 0.05
CA SER A 24 -0.81 4.47 -1.20
C SER A 24 -2.05 4.95 -1.97
N ALA A 25 -3.12 4.16 -1.98
CA ALA A 25 -4.39 4.55 -2.58
C ALA A 25 -5.02 5.73 -1.82
N ALA A 26 -5.02 5.68 -0.47
CA ALA A 26 -5.54 6.77 0.36
C ALA A 26 -4.80 8.08 0.11
N GLN A 27 -3.47 8.03 0.02
CA GLN A 27 -2.64 9.18 -0.33
C GLN A 27 -3.02 9.75 -1.69
N ALA A 28 -3.08 8.93 -2.73
CA ALA A 28 -3.36 9.38 -4.09
C ALA A 28 -4.74 10.06 -4.20
N VAL A 29 -5.75 9.52 -3.53
CA VAL A 29 -7.09 10.12 -3.47
C VAL A 29 -7.07 11.43 -2.68
N ALA A 30 -6.42 11.46 -1.52
CA ALA A 30 -6.35 12.64 -0.68
C ALA A 30 -5.59 13.80 -1.36
N GLU A 31 -4.50 13.51 -2.08
CA GLU A 31 -3.75 14.48 -2.88
C GLU A 31 -4.59 15.09 -4.01
N SER A 32 -5.60 14.37 -4.50
CA SER A 32 -6.55 14.90 -5.50
C SER A 32 -7.64 15.80 -4.87
N GLY A 33 -7.63 16.00 -3.55
CA GLY A 33 -8.58 16.84 -2.83
C GLY A 33 -9.88 16.15 -2.45
N LEU A 34 -10.02 14.84 -2.68
CA LEU A 34 -11.20 14.06 -2.33
C LEU A 34 -11.15 13.58 -0.87
N ASN A 35 -12.32 13.39 -0.26
CA ASN A 35 -12.46 12.86 1.09
C ASN A 35 -12.38 11.34 1.09
N VAL A 36 -11.58 10.79 1.99
CA VAL A 36 -11.31 9.35 2.08
C VAL A 36 -11.72 8.83 3.45
N ILE A 37 -12.37 7.66 3.46
CA ILE A 37 -12.52 6.87 4.67
C ILE A 37 -11.68 5.58 4.52
N VAL A 38 -10.73 5.38 5.43
CA VAL A 38 -9.94 4.15 5.53
C VAL A 38 -10.52 3.26 6.62
N ILE A 39 -10.89 2.04 6.26
CA ILE A 39 -11.37 1.01 7.20
C ILE A 39 -10.28 -0.02 7.39
N SER A 40 -9.83 -0.22 8.63
CA SER A 40 -8.82 -1.20 8.98
C SER A 40 -9.31 -2.15 10.06
N LYS A 41 -9.20 -3.45 9.79
CA LYS A 41 -9.55 -4.50 10.75
C LYS A 41 -8.64 -4.47 11.98
N ASP A 42 -7.37 -4.23 11.75
CA ASP A 42 -6.33 -4.14 12.77
C ASP A 42 -5.93 -2.67 13.01
N PRO A 43 -5.11 -2.37 14.00
CA PRO A 43 -4.55 -1.03 14.17
C PRO A 43 -3.90 -0.52 12.88
N LEU A 44 -3.96 0.78 12.67
CA LEU A 44 -3.51 1.43 11.46
C LEU A 44 -2.09 1.01 11.08
N ALA A 45 -1.89 0.66 9.82
CA ALA A 45 -0.64 0.13 9.29
C ALA A 45 -0.18 -1.22 9.87
N SER A 46 -0.96 -1.87 10.69
CA SER A 46 -0.74 -3.25 11.13
C SER A 46 -1.20 -4.20 10.03
N SER A 47 -0.26 -4.69 9.23
CA SER A 47 -0.55 -5.47 8.02
C SER A 47 0.62 -6.38 7.69
N ASP A 48 0.45 -7.25 6.69
CA ASP A 48 1.54 -8.08 6.17
C ASP A 48 2.74 -7.24 5.71
N THR A 49 2.49 -6.02 5.22
CA THR A 49 3.55 -5.06 4.90
C THR A 49 4.42 -4.74 6.12
N LYS A 50 3.84 -4.62 7.32
CA LYS A 50 4.58 -4.33 8.56
C LYS A 50 5.39 -5.53 9.05
N ILE A 51 4.92 -6.74 8.82
CA ILE A 51 5.59 -7.98 9.28
C ILE A 51 6.51 -8.61 8.21
N CYS A 52 6.62 -8.00 7.03
CA CYS A 52 7.50 -8.48 5.96
C CYS A 52 8.98 -8.32 6.33
N GLU A 53 9.86 -8.94 5.55
CA GLU A 53 11.31 -8.86 5.74
C GLU A 53 11.90 -7.46 5.48
N GLY A 54 11.09 -6.52 4.97
CA GLY A 54 11.51 -5.14 4.73
C GLY A 54 12.40 -4.99 3.51
N VAL A 55 12.15 -5.79 2.49
CA VAL A 55 12.85 -5.73 1.21
C VAL A 55 11.90 -5.22 0.14
N MET A 56 12.37 -4.31 -0.70
CA MET A 56 11.62 -3.77 -1.83
C MET A 56 12.44 -3.88 -3.12
N THR A 57 11.85 -4.45 -4.16
CA THR A 57 12.45 -4.47 -5.50
C THR A 57 12.29 -3.10 -6.15
N VAL A 58 13.41 -2.50 -6.53
CA VAL A 58 13.46 -1.15 -7.12
C VAL A 58 14.35 -1.18 -8.36
N ARG A 59 13.82 -0.77 -9.49
CA ARG A 59 14.60 -0.64 -10.72
C ARG A 59 15.77 0.34 -10.53
N GLU A 60 16.92 0.01 -11.08
CA GLU A 60 18.16 0.83 -10.99
C GLU A 60 18.72 1.01 -9.57
N ALA A 61 18.26 0.27 -8.57
CA ALA A 61 18.75 0.46 -7.20
C ALA A 61 20.18 -0.04 -6.98
N GLY A 62 20.60 -1.06 -7.71
CA GLY A 62 21.91 -1.71 -7.54
C GLY A 62 22.89 -1.50 -8.68
N GLU A 63 22.38 -1.37 -9.88
CA GLU A 63 23.15 -1.29 -11.12
C GLU A 63 22.53 -0.29 -12.08
N GLU A 64 23.38 0.50 -12.73
CA GLU A 64 23.00 1.33 -13.87
C GLU A 64 22.62 0.44 -15.06
N ASN A 65 21.85 0.92 -15.99
CA ASN A 65 21.37 0.21 -17.20
C ASN A 65 20.33 -0.88 -16.96
N ASP A 66 19.58 -0.80 -15.89
CA ASP A 66 18.40 -1.65 -15.67
C ASP A 66 17.19 -1.05 -16.38
N SER A 67 16.42 -1.88 -17.10
CA SER A 67 15.28 -1.43 -17.88
C SER A 67 13.93 -1.86 -17.30
N GLU A 68 12.86 -1.17 -17.68
CA GLU A 68 11.49 -1.54 -17.33
C GLU A 68 11.13 -2.91 -17.90
N GLU A 69 11.50 -3.17 -19.16
CA GLU A 69 11.25 -4.43 -19.83
C GLU A 69 11.97 -5.59 -19.15
N GLU A 70 13.24 -5.40 -18.77
CA GLU A 70 14.02 -6.42 -18.09
C GLU A 70 13.44 -6.77 -16.72
N LEU A 71 13.05 -5.76 -15.93
CA LEU A 71 12.40 -5.97 -14.64
C LEU A 71 11.04 -6.67 -14.80
N ALA A 72 10.20 -6.24 -15.74
CA ALA A 72 8.91 -6.88 -16.00
C ALA A 72 9.07 -8.35 -16.41
N ASN A 73 10.02 -8.65 -17.28
CA ASN A 73 10.33 -10.02 -17.70
C ASN A 73 10.85 -10.88 -16.53
N ASN A 74 11.68 -10.33 -15.66
CA ASN A 74 12.14 -11.06 -14.47
C ASN A 74 11.00 -11.38 -13.51
N ILE A 75 10.06 -10.44 -13.28
CA ILE A 75 8.87 -10.69 -12.45
C ILE A 75 8.00 -11.80 -13.07
N LYS A 76 7.81 -11.75 -14.38
CA LYS A 76 7.05 -12.77 -15.12
C LYS A 76 7.69 -14.16 -14.96
N LEU A 77 9.00 -14.26 -15.15
CA LEU A 77 9.74 -15.52 -14.97
C LEU A 77 9.66 -16.02 -13.53
N ALA A 78 9.84 -15.13 -12.54
CA ALA A 78 9.74 -15.48 -11.12
C ALA A 78 8.35 -16.01 -10.75
N GLY A 79 7.31 -15.49 -11.38
CA GLY A 79 5.91 -15.89 -11.19
C GLY A 79 5.45 -17.06 -12.08
N GLY A 80 6.33 -17.69 -12.87
CA GLY A 80 5.97 -18.83 -13.71
C GLY A 80 4.89 -18.50 -14.76
N ASP A 81 4.97 -17.34 -15.37
CA ASP A 81 4.02 -16.82 -16.37
C ASP A 81 2.58 -16.57 -15.84
N LEU A 82 2.34 -16.71 -14.54
CA LEU A 82 1.04 -16.39 -13.91
C LEU A 82 0.77 -14.89 -13.74
N PRO A 83 1.78 -14.00 -13.52
CA PRO A 83 1.54 -12.58 -13.30
C PRO A 83 0.85 -11.91 -14.50
N ASP A 84 -0.11 -11.00 -14.20
CA ASP A 84 -0.71 -10.15 -15.21
C ASP A 84 0.33 -9.22 -15.84
N LYS A 85 0.39 -9.22 -17.18
CA LYS A 85 1.38 -8.45 -17.92
C LYS A 85 1.29 -6.95 -17.65
N LYS A 86 0.07 -6.38 -17.61
CA LYS A 86 -0.12 -4.93 -17.40
C LYS A 86 0.31 -4.51 -16.00
N ILE A 87 0.06 -5.36 -15.00
CA ILE A 87 0.46 -5.09 -13.62
C ILE A 87 1.99 -5.17 -13.48
N THR A 88 2.65 -6.14 -14.11
CA THR A 88 4.12 -6.25 -14.06
C THR A 88 4.82 -5.10 -14.79
N GLU A 89 4.29 -4.66 -15.92
CA GLU A 89 4.78 -3.49 -16.65
C GLU A 89 4.60 -2.19 -15.84
N ALA A 90 3.42 -1.99 -15.24
CA ALA A 90 3.16 -0.85 -14.36
C ALA A 90 4.10 -0.84 -13.15
N PHE A 91 4.29 -1.99 -12.50
CA PHE A 91 5.24 -2.13 -11.39
C PHE A 91 6.67 -1.76 -11.82
N ALA A 92 7.15 -2.31 -12.93
CA ALA A 92 8.50 -2.05 -13.42
C ALA A 92 8.72 -0.57 -13.74
N LYS A 93 7.74 0.06 -14.37
CA LYS A 93 7.74 1.49 -14.71
C LYS A 93 7.78 2.36 -13.45
N ASP A 94 6.89 2.10 -12.50
CA ASP A 94 6.62 3.01 -11.39
C ASP A 94 7.47 2.72 -10.13
N SER A 95 8.19 1.58 -10.08
CA SER A 95 8.91 1.11 -8.88
C SER A 95 9.86 2.16 -8.28
N LYS A 96 10.56 2.91 -9.12
CA LYS A 96 11.51 3.95 -8.69
C LYS A 96 10.79 5.17 -8.10
N ALA A 97 9.71 5.62 -8.75
CA ALA A 97 8.89 6.73 -8.26
C ALA A 97 8.19 6.37 -6.95
N ALA A 98 7.58 5.18 -6.87
CA ALA A 98 6.97 4.66 -5.67
C ALA A 98 7.96 4.57 -4.50
N TYR A 99 9.17 4.07 -4.77
CA TYR A 99 10.23 4.01 -3.76
C TYR A 99 10.63 5.38 -3.23
N ASN A 100 10.81 6.37 -4.12
CA ASN A 100 11.15 7.73 -3.73
C ASN A 100 10.05 8.36 -2.87
N ARG A 101 8.78 8.17 -3.23
CA ARG A 101 7.64 8.62 -2.43
C ARG A 101 7.64 8.03 -1.01
N LEU A 102 7.90 6.73 -0.86
CA LEU A 102 8.04 6.11 0.46
C LEU A 102 9.20 6.72 1.26
N ARG A 103 10.30 7.10 0.60
CA ARG A 103 11.43 7.79 1.25
C ARG A 103 11.06 9.19 1.73
N GLU A 104 10.24 9.91 1.02
CA GLU A 104 9.68 11.22 1.43
C GLU A 104 8.87 11.08 2.72
N HIS A 105 8.14 9.97 2.88
CA HIS A 105 7.42 9.61 4.10
C HIS A 105 8.28 8.94 5.17
N GLY A 106 9.60 8.97 5.02
CA GLY A 106 10.52 8.54 6.08
C GLY A 106 11.09 7.14 5.94
N LEU A 107 10.83 6.41 4.84
CA LEU A 107 11.49 5.12 4.60
C LEU A 107 13.00 5.29 4.51
N ARG A 108 13.75 4.54 5.32
CA ARG A 108 15.20 4.62 5.38
C ARG A 108 15.85 3.32 4.94
N PRO A 109 16.47 3.28 3.74
CA PRO A 109 17.20 2.12 3.29
C PRO A 109 18.47 1.92 4.10
N SER A 110 18.96 0.70 4.13
CA SER A 110 20.37 0.45 4.43
C SER A 110 21.23 1.08 3.33
N ILE A 111 22.35 1.69 3.71
CA ILE A 111 23.20 2.42 2.77
C ILE A 111 24.50 1.67 2.49
N ASN A 112 24.85 1.59 1.22
CA ASN A 112 26.20 1.22 0.80
C ASN A 112 27.14 2.41 1.06
N LYS A 113 27.96 2.31 2.11
CA LYS A 113 28.85 3.41 2.53
C LYS A 113 29.87 3.83 1.48
N LYS A 114 30.27 2.92 0.57
CA LYS A 114 31.26 3.22 -0.48
C LYS A 114 30.66 4.06 -1.60
N ARG A 115 29.41 3.77 -1.98
CA ARG A 115 28.72 4.41 -3.13
C ARG A 115 27.74 5.49 -2.69
N ASN A 116 27.42 5.57 -1.43
CA ASN A 116 26.36 6.43 -0.86
C ASN A 116 25.00 6.22 -1.53
N THR A 117 24.70 4.97 -1.91
CA THR A 117 23.45 4.57 -2.54
C THR A 117 22.69 3.59 -1.65
N PRO A 118 21.38 3.37 -1.87
CA PRO A 118 20.67 2.27 -1.22
C PRO A 118 21.41 0.94 -1.42
N LYS A 119 21.54 0.17 -0.33
CA LYS A 119 22.21 -1.14 -0.37
C LYS A 119 21.22 -2.18 -0.85
N THR A 120 21.50 -2.79 -1.99
CA THR A 120 20.79 -3.98 -2.45
C THR A 120 21.28 -5.25 -1.72
N LEU A 121 20.46 -6.29 -1.75
CA LEU A 121 20.89 -7.62 -1.32
C LEU A 121 22.07 -8.08 -2.18
N ALA A 122 22.92 -8.93 -1.61
CA ALA A 122 24.11 -9.44 -2.31
C ALA A 122 23.75 -10.40 -3.46
N ILE A 123 22.59 -11.01 -3.40
CA ILE A 123 22.12 -12.00 -4.37
C ILE A 123 20.82 -11.49 -4.99
N ALA A 124 20.67 -11.67 -6.29
CA ALA A 124 19.41 -11.41 -6.97
C ALA A 124 18.31 -12.33 -6.43
N MET A 125 17.08 -11.82 -6.34
CA MET A 125 15.91 -12.63 -6.00
C MET A 125 15.64 -13.67 -7.09
N GLY A 126 14.95 -14.76 -6.74
CA GLY A 126 14.61 -15.82 -7.68
C GLY A 126 13.91 -15.26 -8.93
N GLY A 127 14.36 -15.68 -10.11
CA GLY A 127 13.87 -15.19 -11.41
C GLY A 127 14.51 -13.89 -11.88
N HIS A 128 15.24 -13.17 -11.02
CA HIS A 128 15.93 -11.93 -11.39
C HIS A 128 17.38 -12.20 -11.82
N ASN A 129 17.83 -11.53 -12.87
CA ASN A 129 19.20 -11.63 -13.39
C ASN A 129 20.18 -10.62 -12.77
N ARG A 130 19.65 -9.69 -11.92
CA ARG A 130 20.45 -8.71 -11.19
C ARG A 130 19.84 -8.35 -9.84
N SER A 131 20.66 -7.80 -8.95
CA SER A 131 20.22 -7.41 -7.62
C SER A 131 19.51 -6.05 -7.65
N ARG A 132 18.20 -6.07 -7.39
CA ARG A 132 17.33 -4.88 -7.33
C ARG A 132 16.67 -4.69 -5.97
N SER A 133 16.84 -5.66 -5.08
CA SER A 133 16.10 -5.68 -3.82
C SER A 133 16.83 -4.86 -2.76
N VAL A 134 16.24 -3.74 -2.38
CA VAL A 134 16.76 -2.83 -1.35
C VAL A 134 16.30 -3.28 0.02
N GLY A 135 17.26 -3.49 0.93
CA GLY A 135 16.97 -3.78 2.33
C GLY A 135 16.78 -2.50 3.17
N HIS A 136 15.93 -2.58 4.18
CA HIS A 136 15.62 -1.46 5.07
C HIS A 136 15.95 -1.82 6.52
N LYS A 137 16.35 -0.80 7.31
CA LYS A 137 16.52 -0.97 8.74
C LYS A 137 15.16 -1.23 9.38
N ASN A 138 15.15 -2.06 10.42
CA ASN A 138 13.94 -2.46 11.13
C ASN A 138 12.91 -3.24 10.27
N SER A 139 13.35 -3.79 9.16
CA SER A 139 12.52 -4.67 8.29
C SER A 139 11.16 -4.04 7.95
N GLY A 140 10.09 -4.81 7.98
CA GLY A 140 8.74 -4.38 7.69
C GLY A 140 8.18 -3.29 8.60
N LEU A 141 8.73 -3.13 9.83
CA LEU A 141 8.33 -2.04 10.72
C LEU A 141 8.54 -0.66 10.09
N SER A 142 9.59 -0.49 9.28
CA SER A 142 9.83 0.76 8.56
C SER A 142 8.70 1.08 7.58
N PHE A 143 8.18 0.07 6.88
CA PHE A 143 7.03 0.23 5.98
C PHE A 143 5.74 0.51 6.75
N GLY A 144 5.53 -0.16 7.89
CA GLY A 144 4.41 0.11 8.77
C GLY A 144 4.38 1.56 9.25
N HIS A 145 5.51 2.11 9.66
CA HIS A 145 5.61 3.52 10.05
C HIS A 145 5.31 4.48 8.88
N VAL A 146 5.81 4.18 7.69
CA VAL A 146 5.53 4.98 6.48
C VAL A 146 4.05 4.94 6.14
N ASN A 147 3.42 3.77 6.16
CA ASN A 147 1.99 3.62 5.90
C ASN A 147 1.15 4.41 6.91
N TRP A 148 1.52 4.36 8.19
CA TRP A 148 0.87 5.13 9.24
C TRP A 148 1.00 6.64 9.01
N ASP A 149 2.24 7.13 8.76
CA ASP A 149 2.52 8.54 8.45
C ASP A 149 1.72 9.02 7.25
N THR A 150 1.65 8.21 6.21
CA THR A 150 0.91 8.51 4.98
C THR A 150 -0.58 8.75 5.25
N ILE A 151 -1.19 7.98 6.13
CA ILE A 151 -2.62 8.10 6.43
C ILE A 151 -2.90 9.30 7.35
N ILE A 152 -2.16 9.43 8.45
CA ILE A 152 -2.46 10.47 9.47
C ILE A 152 -2.11 11.90 9.04
N LYS A 153 -1.31 12.05 8.00
CA LYS A 153 -0.81 13.34 7.54
C LYS A 153 -1.87 14.17 6.80
N PHE A 154 -2.84 13.52 6.20
CA PHE A 154 -3.87 14.15 5.39
C PHE A 154 -5.13 14.45 6.20
N LYS A 155 -5.57 15.70 6.21
CA LYS A 155 -6.77 16.14 6.94
C LYS A 155 -8.08 15.64 6.32
N ASN A 156 -8.07 15.28 5.05
CA ASN A 156 -9.20 14.73 4.31
C ASN A 156 -9.22 13.19 4.29
N ILE A 157 -8.42 12.56 5.17
CA ILE A 157 -8.52 11.13 5.46
C ILE A 157 -9.10 10.95 6.86
N GLU A 158 -10.31 10.38 6.95
CA GLU A 158 -10.84 9.81 8.19
C GLU A 158 -10.53 8.33 8.23
N TYR A 159 -10.15 7.78 9.38
CA TYR A 159 -9.83 6.36 9.50
C TYR A 159 -10.50 5.72 10.70
N PHE A 160 -10.80 4.43 10.55
CA PHE A 160 -11.38 3.58 11.59
C PHE A 160 -10.52 2.33 11.75
N GLU A 161 -9.95 2.18 12.95
CA GLU A 161 -9.22 0.99 13.40
C GLU A 161 -10.18 0.04 14.10
N ASP A 162 -9.81 -1.23 14.25
CA ASP A 162 -10.66 -2.27 14.85
C ASP A 162 -12.06 -2.24 14.21
N CYS A 163 -12.07 -2.06 12.90
CA CYS A 163 -13.28 -1.84 12.12
C CYS A 163 -13.33 -2.81 10.92
N TRP A 164 -14.41 -3.58 10.87
CA TRP A 164 -14.58 -4.65 9.90
C TRP A 164 -15.47 -4.19 8.76
N PHE A 165 -14.92 -4.12 7.56
CA PHE A 165 -15.74 -3.90 6.37
C PHE A 165 -16.57 -5.14 6.08
N LEU A 166 -17.89 -5.01 6.04
CA LEU A 166 -18.81 -6.12 5.95
C LEU A 166 -19.29 -6.35 4.52
N ASP A 167 -19.72 -5.28 3.85
CA ASP A 167 -20.30 -5.41 2.51
C ASP A 167 -20.35 -4.06 1.79
N VAL A 168 -20.51 -4.11 0.47
CA VAL A 168 -20.79 -2.97 -0.40
C VAL A 168 -22.29 -2.73 -0.52
N VAL A 169 -22.70 -1.48 -0.57
CA VAL A 169 -24.08 -1.10 -0.86
C VAL A 169 -24.19 -0.79 -2.35
N LYS A 170 -25.14 -1.46 -3.02
CA LYS A 170 -25.42 -1.28 -4.44
C LYS A 170 -26.78 -0.61 -4.64
N ASP A 171 -26.83 0.28 -5.61
CA ASP A 171 -28.09 0.75 -6.17
C ASP A 171 -28.74 -0.39 -6.95
N THR A 172 -29.96 -0.76 -6.57
CA THR A 172 -30.71 -1.87 -7.17
C THR A 172 -31.12 -1.60 -8.62
N SER A 173 -31.19 -0.35 -9.03
CA SER A 173 -31.63 0.05 -10.37
C SER A 173 -30.55 -0.12 -11.44
N ASN A 174 -29.27 0.07 -11.08
CA ASN A 174 -28.15 0.10 -12.03
C ASN A 174 -26.91 -0.70 -11.59
N SER A 175 -27.00 -1.42 -10.49
CA SER A 175 -25.89 -2.18 -9.87
C SER A 175 -24.64 -1.36 -9.51
N LYS A 176 -24.75 -0.03 -9.48
CA LYS A 176 -23.67 0.86 -9.10
C LYS A 176 -23.41 0.74 -7.59
N ILE A 177 -22.13 0.69 -7.19
CA ILE A 177 -21.75 0.79 -5.79
C ILE A 177 -21.95 2.23 -5.35
N ILE A 178 -22.72 2.41 -4.26
CA ILE A 178 -23.09 3.71 -3.70
C ILE A 178 -22.63 3.90 -2.26
N GLY A 179 -21.97 2.90 -1.69
CA GLY A 179 -21.47 2.98 -0.32
C GLY A 179 -20.99 1.64 0.20
N GLY A 180 -20.80 1.58 1.51
CA GLY A 180 -20.37 0.39 2.22
C GLY A 180 -20.93 0.33 3.64
N ILE A 181 -20.87 -0.86 4.22
CA ILE A 181 -21.23 -1.13 5.60
C ILE A 181 -20.01 -1.68 6.32
N ALA A 182 -19.71 -1.13 7.49
CA ALA A 182 -18.65 -1.62 8.35
C ALA A 182 -19.13 -1.75 9.81
N TYR A 183 -18.44 -2.58 10.58
CA TYR A 183 -18.67 -2.74 12.02
C TYR A 183 -17.47 -2.16 12.78
N ASP A 184 -17.71 -1.05 13.48
CA ASP A 184 -16.77 -0.40 14.40
C ASP A 184 -16.85 -1.15 15.73
N ALA A 185 -15.92 -2.10 15.93
CA ALA A 185 -15.92 -2.98 17.08
C ALA A 185 -15.57 -2.23 18.37
N SER A 186 -14.65 -1.26 18.30
CA SER A 186 -14.26 -0.42 19.43
C SER A 186 -15.43 0.34 20.04
N ASN A 187 -16.43 0.69 19.23
CA ASN A 187 -17.62 1.44 19.67
C ASN A 187 -18.92 0.61 19.64
N GLY A 188 -18.85 -0.65 19.23
CA GLY A 188 -20.00 -1.56 19.17
C GLY A 188 -21.14 -1.08 18.27
N ARG A 189 -20.82 -0.48 17.12
CA ARG A 189 -21.78 0.15 16.21
C ARG A 189 -21.54 -0.19 14.75
N LEU A 190 -22.57 -0.06 13.93
CA LEU A 190 -22.44 -0.11 12.47
C LEU A 190 -22.11 1.27 11.91
N LEU A 191 -21.30 1.27 10.88
CA LEU A 191 -21.06 2.42 10.01
C LEU A 191 -21.81 2.18 8.71
N SER A 192 -22.55 3.19 8.27
CA SER A 192 -23.15 3.28 6.92
C SER A 192 -22.42 4.42 6.21
N ILE A 193 -21.68 4.10 5.17
CA ILE A 193 -20.77 5.00 4.49
C ILE A 193 -21.27 5.20 3.06
#